data_867eeac403eab7bee101ad572dd762a7
#
_entry.id   867eeac403eab7bee101ad572dd762a7
#
_cell.length_a   1.000
_cell.length_b   1.000
_cell.length_c   1.000
_cell.angle_alpha   90.00
_cell.angle_beta   90.00
_cell.angle_gamma   90.00
#
_symmetry.space_group_name_H-M   'P 1'
#
loop_
_entity.id
_entity.type
_entity.pdbx_description
1 polymer ?
#
loop_
_entity_poly.entity_id
_entity_poly.type
_entity_poly.pdbx_seq_one_letter_code
_entity_poly.pdbx_strand_id
1 'polypeptide(L)' 'MIPYSYETWKYCIEVDCNITLTKSFLEERIQSLSDTSLKATQEFIAKYGETHHLQTITWFMQALQNTR' A
#
# COMPACT_ATOMS: atom_id res chain seq x y z
N MET A 1 11.10 -7.36 4.90
CA MET A 1 11.66 -7.17 3.54
C MET A 1 10.83 -6.17 2.76
N ILE A 2 11.47 -5.24 2.09
CA ILE A 2 10.78 -4.25 1.26
C ILE A 2 10.52 -4.86 -0.12
N PRO A 3 9.26 -4.92 -0.57
CA PRO A 3 8.96 -5.47 -1.88
C PRO A 3 9.49 -4.57 -3.01
N TYR A 4 9.89 -5.19 -4.11
CA TYR A 4 10.43 -4.49 -5.27
C TYR A 4 9.45 -4.35 -6.42
N SER A 5 8.37 -5.12 -6.40
CA SER A 5 7.40 -5.14 -7.47
C SER A 5 5.99 -5.27 -6.92
N TYR A 6 5.02 -4.98 -7.77
CA TYR A 6 3.63 -5.13 -7.42
C TYR A 6 3.31 -6.58 -6.99
N GLU A 7 3.82 -7.55 -7.72
CA GLU A 7 3.56 -8.95 -7.42
C GLU A 7 4.11 -9.37 -6.06
N THR A 8 5.34 -8.95 -5.75
CA THR A 8 5.97 -9.24 -4.47
C THR A 8 5.20 -8.56 -3.33
N TRP A 9 4.81 -7.31 -3.54
CA TRP A 9 4.04 -6.55 -2.56
C TRP A 9 2.69 -7.22 -2.29
N LYS A 10 2.00 -7.62 -3.36
CA LYS A 10 0.70 -8.29 -3.25
C LYS A 10 0.84 -9.61 -2.48
N TYR A 11 1.87 -10.38 -2.79
CA TYR A 11 2.14 -11.64 -2.11
C TYR A 11 2.36 -11.40 -0.61
N CYS A 12 3.15 -10.39 -0.25
CA CYS A 12 3.39 -10.07 1.16
C CYS A 12 2.10 -9.77 1.90
N ILE A 13 1.21 -9.01 1.29
CA ILE A 13 -0.05 -8.64 1.95
C ILE A 13 -1.00 -9.84 2.05
N GLU A 14 -1.20 -10.58 0.97
CA GLU A 14 -2.17 -11.67 0.94
C GLU A 14 -1.70 -12.90 1.71
N VAL A 15 -0.41 -13.22 1.65
CA VAL A 15 0.14 -14.43 2.24
C VAL A 15 0.77 -14.17 3.61
N ASP A 16 1.76 -13.27 3.66
CA ASP A 16 2.50 -13.04 4.90
C ASP A 16 1.67 -12.32 5.96
N CYS A 17 0.86 -11.35 5.55
CA CYS A 17 -0.03 -10.61 6.45
C CYS A 17 -1.41 -11.22 6.54
N ASN A 18 -1.73 -12.16 5.65
CA ASN A 18 -3.03 -12.83 5.60
C ASN A 18 -4.20 -11.86 5.48
N ILE A 19 -4.04 -10.85 4.63
CA ILE A 19 -5.05 -9.83 4.39
C ILE A 19 -5.63 -10.02 2.99
N THR A 20 -6.96 -10.04 2.90
CA THR A 20 -7.65 -10.11 1.61
C THR A 20 -7.74 -8.71 1.01
N LEU A 21 -7.31 -8.57 -0.25
CA LEU A 21 -7.35 -7.28 -0.94
C LEU A 21 -8.75 -7.01 -1.48
N THR A 22 -9.62 -6.48 -0.62
CA THR A 22 -10.96 -6.07 -1.02
C THR A 22 -10.95 -4.64 -1.49
N LYS A 23 -11.99 -4.25 -2.26
CA LYS A 23 -12.13 -2.88 -2.72
C LYS A 23 -12.16 -1.89 -1.57
N SER A 24 -12.93 -2.19 -0.53
CA SER A 24 -13.03 -1.31 0.66
C SER A 24 -11.69 -1.12 1.34
N PHE A 25 -10.95 -2.22 1.52
CA PHE A 25 -9.62 -2.15 2.14
C PHE A 25 -8.68 -1.29 1.30
N LEU A 26 -8.66 -1.51 -0.03
CA LEU A 26 -7.77 -0.78 -0.92
C LEU A 26 -8.08 0.70 -0.95
N GLU A 27 -9.35 1.08 -1.04
CA GLU A 27 -9.75 2.47 -1.03
C GLU A 27 -9.37 3.15 0.28
N GLU A 28 -9.59 2.49 1.39
CA GLU A 28 -9.26 3.02 2.71
C GLU A 28 -7.76 3.24 2.85
N ARG A 29 -6.95 2.28 2.40
CA ARG A 29 -5.50 2.40 2.50
C ARG A 29 -4.95 3.48 1.58
N ILE A 30 -5.49 3.59 0.38
CA ILE A 30 -5.08 4.65 -0.56
C ILE A 30 -5.36 6.02 0.06
N GLN A 31 -6.54 6.19 0.62
CA GLN A 31 -6.92 7.44 1.25
C GLN A 31 -6.00 7.78 2.43
N SER A 32 -5.72 6.80 3.28
CA SER A 32 -4.83 7.00 4.43
C SER A 32 -3.42 7.35 4.00
N LEU A 33 -2.88 6.65 3.02
CA LEU A 33 -1.52 6.90 2.54
C LEU A 33 -1.39 8.23 1.81
N SER A 34 -2.48 8.70 1.20
CA SER A 34 -2.49 10.00 0.52
C SER A 34 -2.60 11.17 1.49
N ASP A 35 -3.03 10.93 2.73
CA ASP A 35 -3.19 11.96 3.74
C ASP A 35 -1.90 12.09 4.56
N THR A 36 -1.07 13.05 4.19
CA THR A 36 0.22 13.27 4.86
C THR A 36 0.10 13.92 6.23
N SER A 37 -1.11 14.29 6.65
CA SER A 37 -1.33 14.82 7.99
C SER A 37 -1.44 13.71 9.04
N LEU A 38 -1.65 12.46 8.61
CA LEU A 38 -1.73 11.33 9.52
C LEU A 38 -0.35 10.94 10.01
N LYS A 39 -0.25 10.70 11.32
CA LYS A 39 1.02 10.30 11.93
C LYS A 39 1.54 8.99 11.33
N ALA A 40 0.66 8.03 11.11
CA ALA A 40 1.06 6.74 10.53
C ALA A 40 1.67 6.92 9.15
N THR A 41 1.11 7.82 8.33
CA THR A 41 1.64 8.10 7.00
C THR A 41 3.01 8.78 7.10
N GLN A 42 3.16 9.73 8.02
CA GLN A 42 4.43 10.40 8.25
C GLN A 42 5.52 9.43 8.69
N GLU A 43 5.17 8.49 9.57
CA GLU A 43 6.11 7.47 10.03
C GLU A 43 6.51 6.53 8.90
N PHE A 44 5.57 6.18 8.03
CA PHE A 44 5.85 5.35 6.87
C PHE A 44 6.85 6.05 5.93
N ILE A 45 6.63 7.33 5.65
CA ILE A 45 7.53 8.10 4.78
C ILE A 45 8.92 8.22 5.43
N ALA A 46 8.97 8.46 6.73
CA ALA A 46 10.24 8.58 7.45
C ALA A 46 11.02 7.27 7.45
N LYS A 47 10.32 6.13 7.52
CA LYS A 47 10.95 4.82 7.59
C LYS A 47 11.38 4.31 6.22
N TYR A 48 10.57 4.50 5.20
CA TYR A 48 10.80 3.90 3.87
C TYR A 48 11.14 4.91 2.78
N GLY A 49 10.90 6.20 3.02
CA GLY A 49 11.17 7.27 2.05
C GLY A 49 9.98 7.59 1.15
N GLU A 50 10.02 8.78 0.55
CA GLU A 50 8.92 9.25 -0.30
C GLU A 50 8.76 8.41 -1.57
N THR A 51 9.86 7.99 -2.16
CA THR A 51 9.80 7.19 -3.38
C THR A 51 9.04 5.89 -3.15
N HIS A 52 9.34 5.21 -2.05
CA HIS A 52 8.64 3.97 -1.71
C HIS A 52 7.19 4.23 -1.33
N HIS A 53 6.92 5.36 -0.67
CA HIS A 53 5.56 5.77 -0.31
C HIS A 53 4.69 5.92 -1.57
N LEU A 54 5.19 6.64 -2.58
CA LEU A 54 4.47 6.81 -3.84
C LEU A 54 4.32 5.49 -4.59
N GLN A 55 5.34 4.66 -4.57
CA GLN A 55 5.30 3.34 -5.19
C GLN A 55 4.22 2.47 -4.55
N THR A 56 4.11 2.50 -3.22
CA THR A 56 3.10 1.72 -2.50
C THR A 56 1.69 2.18 -2.86
N ILE A 57 1.46 3.49 -2.95
CA ILE A 57 0.16 4.03 -3.36
C ILE A 57 -0.18 3.53 -4.77
N THR A 58 0.79 3.55 -5.68
CA THR A 58 0.59 3.07 -7.04
C THR A 58 0.18 1.60 -7.04
N TRP A 59 0.82 0.77 -6.22
CA TRP A 59 0.47 -0.64 -6.11
C TRP A 59 -0.95 -0.85 -5.58
N PHE A 60 -1.36 -0.06 -4.58
CA PHE A 60 -2.73 -0.13 -4.08
C PHE A 60 -3.74 0.25 -5.16
N MET A 61 -3.44 1.29 -5.95
CA MET A 61 -4.30 1.70 -7.04
C MET A 61 -4.40 0.62 -8.13
N GLN A 62 -3.29 -0.02 -8.45
CA GLN A 62 -3.26 -1.11 -9.42
C GLN A 62 -4.11 -2.29 -8.94
N ALA A 63 -4.00 -2.64 -7.66
CA ALA A 63 -4.80 -3.70 -7.08
C ALA A 63 -6.28 -3.35 -7.11
N LEU A 64 -6.62 -2.10 -6.85
CA LEU A 64 -8.01 -1.64 -6.90
C LEU A 64 -8.60 -1.80 -8.30
N GLN A 65 -7.84 -1.47 -9.34
CA GLN A 65 -8.28 -1.68 -10.71
C GLN A 65 -8.50 -3.16 -11.02
N ASN A 66 -7.65 -4.02 -10.47
CA ASN A 66 -7.73 -5.46 -10.72
C ASN A 66 -8.86 -6.15 -9.95
N THR A 67 -9.42 -5.51 -8.94
CA THR A 67 -10.51 -6.09 -8.16
C THR A 67 -11.90 -5.75 -8.70
N ARG A 68 -12.00 -5.02 -9.76
CA ARG A 68 -13.29 -4.65 -10.36
C ARG A 68 -14.00 -5.82 -11.02
#